data_1846ae9579dc512955d343c40ab99cba
#
_entry.id   1846ae9579dc512955d343c40ab99cba
#
_cell.length_a   1.000
_cell.length_b   1.000
_cell.length_c   1.000
_cell.angle_alpha   90.00
_cell.angle_beta   90.00
_cell.angle_gamma   90.00
#
_symmetry.space_group_name_H-M   'P 1'
#
loop_
_entity.id
_entity.type
_entity.pdbx_description
1 polymer ?
#
loop_
_entity_poly.entity_id
_entity_poly.type
_entity_poly.pdbx_seq_one_letter_code
_entity_poly.pdbx_strand_id
1 'polypeptide(L)'
;MIFPVFGNAVEYSTGVDKDYPRKLLWGDTHLHSNQSADAYTIGNSNLTPSDAFRFARGEEVISEKGVRAKLRVPLDFLMVSDHATFLGMFKRIENRDLEILKTPLGKRWRKYMDQNDPNLFTEFVDGLDGRLEDTFSKEDYIPIWKEITENVDKFNQPG
;
A
#
# COMPACT_ATOMS: atom_id res chain seq x y z
N MET A 1 28.15 55.74 26.99
CA MET A 1 28.28 55.41 25.58
C MET A 1 28.01 53.93 25.45
N ILE A 2 26.79 53.55 24.99
CA ILE A 2 26.35 52.14 24.91
C ILE A 2 26.59 51.70 23.46
N PHE A 3 27.50 50.79 23.27
CA PHE A 3 27.70 50.16 21.96
C PHE A 3 26.64 49.06 21.73
N PRO A 4 25.92 49.05 20.61
CA PRO A 4 25.04 47.95 20.29
C PRO A 4 25.88 46.72 19.99
N VAL A 5 25.66 45.65 20.73
CA VAL A 5 26.17 44.31 20.38
C VAL A 5 25.32 43.79 19.24
N PHE A 6 25.83 43.86 18.03
CA PHE A 6 25.24 43.14 16.90
C PHE A 6 25.52 41.63 17.11
N GLY A 7 24.56 40.93 17.65
CA GLY A 7 24.58 39.46 17.63
C GLY A 7 24.54 39.03 16.16
N ASN A 8 25.58 38.33 15.70
CA ASN A 8 25.50 37.60 14.44
C ASN A 8 24.36 36.59 14.56
N ALA A 9 23.26 36.84 13.87
CA ALA A 9 22.23 35.82 13.69
C ALA A 9 22.90 34.63 12.99
N VAL A 10 23.02 33.51 13.68
CA VAL A 10 23.44 32.27 13.06
C VAL A 10 22.33 31.92 12.06
N GLU A 11 22.68 31.86 10.78
CA GLU A 11 21.78 31.44 9.74
C GLU A 11 21.28 30.00 10.09
N TYR A 12 20.03 29.89 10.48
CA TYR A 12 19.45 28.68 11.04
C TYR A 12 19.26 27.56 9.96
N SER A 13 19.32 27.94 8.70
CA SER A 13 19.37 27.04 7.56
C SER A 13 20.47 27.47 6.60
N THR A 14 21.37 26.59 6.26
CA THR A 14 22.26 26.78 5.11
C THR A 14 21.37 27.09 3.92
N GLY A 15 21.67 28.20 3.22
CA GLY A 15 20.83 28.70 2.13
C GLY A 15 20.42 27.59 1.18
N VAL A 16 19.15 27.57 0.83
CA VAL A 16 18.59 26.63 -0.16
C VAL A 16 19.41 26.80 -1.44
N ASP A 17 20.02 25.74 -1.92
CA ASP A 17 20.75 25.73 -3.17
C ASP A 17 19.89 26.30 -4.29
N LYS A 18 20.50 27.09 -5.17
CA LYS A 18 19.78 27.79 -6.25
C LYS A 18 19.05 26.84 -7.21
N ASP A 19 19.43 25.57 -7.18
CA ASP A 19 18.87 24.49 -8.00
C ASP A 19 17.74 23.71 -7.31
N TYR A 20 17.29 24.14 -6.14
CA TYR A 20 16.19 23.50 -5.44
C TYR A 20 14.86 23.69 -6.21
N PRO A 21 14.06 22.62 -6.37
CA PRO A 21 12.79 22.74 -7.07
C PRO A 21 11.90 23.81 -6.42
N ARG A 22 11.48 24.80 -7.19
CA ARG A 22 10.57 25.86 -6.70
C ARG A 22 9.11 25.52 -6.91
N LYS A 23 8.83 24.36 -7.53
CA LYS A 23 7.48 23.85 -7.75
C LYS A 23 7.05 23.04 -6.53
N LEU A 24 5.87 23.37 -6.00
CA LEU A 24 5.22 22.56 -4.98
C LEU A 24 4.68 21.30 -5.65
N LEU A 25 5.04 20.13 -5.11
CA LEU A 25 4.56 18.82 -5.58
C LEU A 25 3.50 18.30 -4.61
N TRP A 26 2.43 17.77 -5.17
CA TRP A 26 1.31 17.18 -4.43
C TRP A 26 1.23 15.69 -4.67
N GLY A 27 1.17 14.92 -3.61
CA GLY A 27 1.10 13.46 -3.71
C GLY A 27 0.69 12.81 -2.42
N ASP A 28 0.69 11.47 -2.43
CA ASP A 28 0.38 10.65 -1.27
C ASP A 28 1.48 9.60 -1.08
N THR A 29 1.89 9.39 0.17
CA THR A 29 2.88 8.38 0.55
C THR A 29 2.30 7.27 1.41
N HIS A 30 0.98 7.24 1.61
CA HIS A 30 0.32 6.28 2.49
C HIS A 30 -1.02 5.81 1.90
N LEU A 31 -0.96 5.09 0.78
CA LEU A 31 -2.11 4.48 0.14
C LEU A 31 -2.02 2.96 0.21
N HIS A 32 -3.12 2.30 0.59
CA HIS A 32 -3.23 0.85 0.62
C HIS A 32 -4.11 0.35 -0.51
N SER A 33 -3.62 -0.67 -1.24
CA SER A 33 -4.36 -1.35 -2.30
C SER A 33 -5.06 -2.62 -1.78
N ASN A 34 -5.66 -3.40 -2.68
CA ASN A 34 -6.25 -4.70 -2.33
C ASN A 34 -5.21 -5.77 -1.95
N GLN A 35 -3.92 -5.46 -2.06
CA GLN A 35 -2.83 -6.31 -1.58
C GLN A 35 -2.61 -6.13 -0.06
N SER A 36 -3.05 -5.02 0.51
CA SER A 36 -2.99 -4.77 1.94
C SER A 36 -4.11 -5.49 2.67
N ALA A 37 -3.78 -6.25 3.70
CA ALA A 37 -4.75 -7.07 4.41
C ALA A 37 -5.87 -6.25 5.07
N ASP A 38 -5.56 -5.05 5.58
CA ASP A 38 -6.53 -4.13 6.16
C ASP A 38 -7.47 -3.56 5.10
N ALA A 39 -6.94 -3.04 4.00
CA ALA A 39 -7.77 -2.51 2.91
C ALA A 39 -8.71 -3.59 2.35
N TYR A 40 -8.20 -4.81 2.15
CA TYR A 40 -9.01 -5.94 1.71
C TYR A 40 -10.15 -6.24 2.68
N THR A 41 -9.87 -6.36 3.99
CA THR A 41 -10.87 -6.74 4.99
C THR A 41 -11.92 -5.68 5.26
N ILE A 42 -11.61 -4.40 5.01
CA ILE A 42 -12.58 -3.29 5.16
C ILE A 42 -13.31 -2.92 3.86
N GLY A 43 -13.12 -3.68 2.77
CA GLY A 43 -13.95 -3.61 1.56
C GLY A 43 -13.27 -3.07 0.32
N ASN A 44 -11.95 -3.14 0.22
CA ASN A 44 -11.24 -2.95 -1.04
C ASN A 44 -10.68 -4.29 -1.55
N SER A 45 -11.51 -5.14 -2.10
CA SER A 45 -11.07 -6.41 -2.67
C SER A 45 -10.66 -6.32 -4.15
N ASN A 46 -10.99 -5.21 -4.85
CA ASN A 46 -10.85 -5.10 -6.29
C ASN A 46 -9.81 -4.09 -6.79
N LEU A 47 -9.53 -3.01 -6.05
CA LEU A 47 -8.59 -1.97 -6.52
C LEU A 47 -7.15 -2.37 -6.24
N THR A 48 -6.45 -2.68 -7.32
CA THR A 48 -5.05 -3.16 -7.32
C THR A 48 -4.04 -2.02 -7.15
N PRO A 49 -2.75 -2.31 -6.90
CA PRO A 49 -1.69 -1.30 -6.97
C PRO A 49 -1.67 -0.56 -8.33
N SER A 50 -1.92 -1.27 -9.43
CA SER A 50 -2.02 -0.66 -10.77
C SER A 50 -3.18 0.34 -10.86
N ASP A 51 -4.34 0.03 -10.27
CA ASP A 51 -5.48 0.93 -10.23
C ASP A 51 -5.19 2.17 -9.37
N ALA A 52 -4.44 2.02 -8.29
CA ALA A 52 -3.99 3.14 -7.47
C ALA A 52 -3.12 4.13 -8.28
N PHE A 53 -2.15 3.63 -9.05
CA PHE A 53 -1.33 4.49 -9.92
C PHE A 53 -2.15 5.12 -11.05
N ARG A 54 -3.08 4.40 -11.64
CA ARG A 54 -4.01 4.95 -12.66
C ARG A 54 -4.87 6.07 -12.08
N PHE A 55 -5.42 5.86 -10.89
CA PHE A 55 -6.20 6.88 -10.17
C PHE A 55 -5.35 8.13 -9.89
N ALA A 56 -4.10 7.95 -9.41
CA ALA A 56 -3.17 9.06 -9.18
C ALA A 56 -2.91 9.87 -10.46
N ARG A 57 -2.90 9.23 -11.63
CA ARG A 57 -2.78 9.89 -12.94
C ARG A 57 -4.07 10.56 -13.42
N GLY A 58 -5.15 10.53 -12.62
CA GLY A 58 -6.44 11.09 -12.98
C GLY A 58 -7.28 10.20 -13.89
N GLU A 59 -7.00 8.90 -13.96
CA GLU A 59 -7.90 7.94 -14.58
C GLU A 59 -9.05 7.57 -13.63
N GLU A 60 -10.17 7.14 -14.20
CA GLU A 60 -11.30 6.70 -13.40
C GLU A 60 -11.08 5.28 -12.87
N VAL A 61 -11.42 5.06 -11.60
CA VAL A 61 -11.48 3.75 -10.97
C VAL A 61 -12.89 3.48 -10.45
N ILE A 62 -13.23 2.19 -10.30
CA ILE A 62 -14.55 1.77 -9.84
C ILE A 62 -14.37 0.84 -8.64
N SER A 63 -14.91 1.24 -7.48
CA SER A 63 -14.86 0.43 -6.28
C SER A 63 -15.69 -0.85 -6.42
N GLU A 64 -15.50 -1.81 -5.52
CA GLU A 64 -16.29 -3.05 -5.47
C GLU A 64 -17.80 -2.78 -5.41
N LYS A 65 -18.20 -1.71 -4.75
CA LYS A 65 -19.62 -1.28 -4.66
C LYS A 65 -20.10 -0.47 -5.86
N GLY A 66 -19.33 -0.40 -6.94
CA GLY A 66 -19.68 0.33 -8.15
C GLY A 66 -19.54 1.85 -8.07
N VAL A 67 -18.94 2.38 -7.02
CA VAL A 67 -18.68 3.82 -6.91
C VAL A 67 -17.55 4.20 -7.84
N ARG A 68 -17.79 5.18 -8.72
CA ARG A 68 -16.81 5.72 -9.65
C ARG A 68 -16.08 6.89 -9.00
N ALA A 69 -14.76 6.90 -9.09
CA ALA A 69 -13.92 7.96 -8.57
C ALA A 69 -12.83 8.36 -9.58
N LYS A 70 -12.56 9.66 -9.64
CA LYS A 70 -11.53 10.22 -10.51
C LYS A 70 -10.99 11.52 -9.90
N LEU A 71 -9.67 11.68 -9.89
CA LEU A 71 -9.06 12.95 -9.51
C LEU A 71 -9.25 14.00 -10.62
N ARG A 72 -9.56 15.23 -10.25
CA ARG A 72 -9.62 16.35 -11.20
C ARG A 72 -8.24 16.81 -11.65
N VAL A 73 -7.26 16.70 -10.76
CA VAL A 73 -5.87 17.02 -11.00
C VAL A 73 -5.06 15.79 -10.60
N PRO A 74 -4.23 15.25 -11.50
CA PRO A 74 -3.32 14.16 -11.17
C PRO A 74 -2.38 14.52 -10.03
N LEU A 75 -1.96 13.51 -9.28
CA LEU A 75 -0.89 13.66 -8.28
C LEU A 75 0.47 13.73 -8.99
N ASP A 76 1.41 14.48 -8.40
CA ASP A 76 2.79 14.53 -8.87
C ASP A 76 3.57 13.27 -8.45
N PHE A 77 3.19 12.64 -7.34
CA PHE A 77 3.77 11.37 -6.88
C PHE A 77 2.75 10.54 -6.09
N LEU A 78 2.95 9.21 -6.06
CA LEU A 78 2.19 8.27 -5.24
C LEU A 78 3.12 7.16 -4.74
N MET A 79 3.00 6.79 -3.47
CA MET A 79 3.53 5.56 -2.91
C MET A 79 2.38 4.65 -2.51
N VAL A 80 2.35 3.43 -3.07
CA VAL A 80 1.48 2.37 -2.56
C VAL A 80 2.25 1.66 -1.44
N SER A 81 1.72 1.75 -0.22
CA SER A 81 2.39 1.35 1.03
C SER A 81 1.63 0.22 1.74
N ASP A 82 1.29 -0.82 0.99
CA ASP A 82 0.58 -1.99 1.51
C ASP A 82 1.31 -2.63 2.69
N HIS A 83 0.57 -3.08 3.71
CA HIS A 83 1.15 -3.78 4.84
C HIS A 83 1.85 -5.07 4.43
N ALA A 84 3.06 -5.29 4.98
CA ALA A 84 3.84 -6.49 4.71
C ALA A 84 3.20 -7.77 5.30
N THR A 85 2.51 -7.65 6.44
CA THR A 85 1.84 -8.78 7.07
C THR A 85 0.65 -9.22 6.23
N PHE A 86 0.68 -10.48 5.80
CA PHE A 86 -0.31 -11.09 4.90
C PHE A 86 -0.48 -10.38 3.54
N LEU A 87 0.57 -9.69 3.09
CA LEU A 87 0.58 -8.99 1.80
C LEU A 87 0.05 -9.87 0.67
N GLY A 88 -1.08 -9.47 0.08
CA GLY A 88 -1.74 -10.16 -1.04
C GLY A 88 -2.34 -11.54 -0.73
N MET A 89 -2.19 -12.07 0.49
CA MET A 89 -2.63 -13.43 0.81
C MET A 89 -4.14 -13.59 0.74
N PHE A 90 -4.92 -12.62 1.23
CA PHE A 90 -6.37 -12.67 1.13
C PHE A 90 -6.84 -12.79 -0.32
N LYS A 91 -6.24 -12.00 -1.22
CA LYS A 91 -6.56 -12.03 -2.65
C LYS A 91 -6.17 -13.35 -3.31
N ARG A 92 -5.01 -13.90 -2.98
CA ARG A 92 -4.58 -15.20 -3.49
C ARG A 92 -5.50 -16.33 -3.03
N ILE A 93 -5.93 -16.31 -1.76
CA ILE A 93 -6.87 -17.30 -1.23
C ILE A 93 -8.25 -17.17 -1.90
N GLU A 94 -8.74 -15.94 -2.07
CA GLU A 94 -9.99 -15.65 -2.79
C GLU A 94 -9.95 -16.21 -4.23
N ASN A 95 -8.87 -15.98 -4.93
CA ASN A 95 -8.63 -16.43 -6.30
C ASN A 95 -8.29 -17.93 -6.39
N ARG A 96 -8.34 -18.69 -5.28
CA ARG A 96 -8.05 -20.11 -5.21
C ARG A 96 -6.66 -20.48 -5.73
N ASP A 97 -5.64 -19.68 -5.40
CA ASP A 97 -4.25 -19.95 -5.73
C ASP A 97 -3.82 -21.32 -5.16
N LEU A 98 -3.43 -22.23 -6.06
CA LEU A 98 -3.16 -23.60 -5.68
C LEU A 98 -1.95 -23.75 -4.77
N GLU A 99 -0.95 -22.91 -4.89
CA GLU A 99 0.24 -22.96 -4.02
C GLU A 99 -0.12 -22.53 -2.59
N ILE A 100 -0.87 -21.45 -2.46
CA ILE A 100 -1.34 -20.97 -1.15
C ILE A 100 -2.31 -21.96 -0.52
N LEU A 101 -3.19 -22.57 -1.32
CA LEU A 101 -4.14 -23.57 -0.82
C LEU A 101 -3.50 -24.92 -0.47
N LYS A 102 -2.21 -25.16 -0.74
CA LYS A 102 -1.45 -26.30 -0.19
C LYS A 102 -1.02 -26.06 1.25
N THR A 103 -0.87 -24.81 1.68
CA THR A 103 -0.46 -24.46 3.05
C THR A 103 -1.59 -24.74 4.05
N PRO A 104 -1.27 -25.09 5.31
CA PRO A 104 -2.29 -25.30 6.35
C PRO A 104 -3.15 -24.06 6.57
N LEU A 105 -2.52 -22.89 6.67
CA LEU A 105 -3.19 -21.61 6.88
C LEU A 105 -4.08 -21.23 5.70
N GLY A 106 -3.58 -21.37 4.47
CA GLY A 106 -4.34 -21.05 3.26
C GLY A 106 -5.59 -21.91 3.10
N LYS A 107 -5.51 -23.23 3.39
CA LYS A 107 -6.67 -24.12 3.42
C LYS A 107 -7.70 -23.69 4.47
N ARG A 108 -7.24 -23.36 5.67
CA ARG A 108 -8.09 -23.00 6.80
C ARG A 108 -8.80 -21.66 6.50
N TRP A 109 -8.07 -20.65 6.05
CA TRP A 109 -8.64 -19.35 5.71
C TRP A 109 -9.59 -19.44 4.50
N ARG A 110 -9.26 -20.26 3.49
CA ARG A 110 -10.22 -20.51 2.39
C ARG A 110 -11.54 -21.06 2.88
N LYS A 111 -11.50 -22.02 3.80
CA LYS A 111 -12.72 -22.57 4.42
C LYS A 111 -13.51 -21.51 5.15
N TYR A 112 -12.83 -20.66 5.91
CA TYR A 112 -13.48 -19.52 6.60
C TYR A 112 -14.13 -18.54 5.62
N MET A 113 -13.47 -18.20 4.54
CA MET A 113 -14.03 -17.34 3.49
C MET A 113 -15.29 -17.97 2.86
N ASP A 114 -15.24 -19.25 2.50
CA ASP A 114 -16.37 -19.97 1.89
C ASP A 114 -17.59 -20.05 2.83
N GLN A 115 -17.38 -20.01 4.13
CA GLN A 115 -18.42 -20.13 5.17
C GLN A 115 -18.82 -18.78 5.80
N ASN A 116 -18.21 -17.66 5.40
CA ASN A 116 -18.31 -16.38 6.09
C ASN A 116 -18.05 -16.50 7.61
N ASP A 117 -17.08 -17.34 7.97
CA ASP A 117 -16.75 -17.65 9.36
C ASP A 117 -15.99 -16.48 10.01
N PRO A 118 -16.46 -15.91 11.14
CA PRO A 118 -15.81 -14.80 11.82
C PRO A 118 -14.41 -15.15 12.37
N ASN A 119 -14.07 -16.42 12.49
CA ASN A 119 -12.75 -16.86 12.89
C ASN A 119 -11.66 -16.40 11.91
N LEU A 120 -11.99 -16.12 10.64
CA LEU A 120 -11.04 -15.53 9.71
C LEU A 120 -10.48 -14.21 10.24
N PHE A 121 -11.35 -13.33 10.73
CA PHE A 121 -10.93 -12.04 11.29
C PHE A 121 -10.16 -12.21 12.61
N THR A 122 -10.59 -13.16 13.46
CA THR A 122 -9.89 -13.46 14.70
C THR A 122 -8.46 -13.93 14.43
N GLU A 123 -8.28 -14.91 13.55
CA GLU A 123 -6.95 -15.39 13.18
C GLU A 123 -6.11 -14.33 12.45
N PHE A 124 -6.73 -13.47 11.65
CA PHE A 124 -6.02 -12.33 11.06
C PHE A 124 -5.43 -11.42 12.15
N VAL A 125 -6.22 -11.06 13.17
CA VAL A 125 -5.74 -10.24 14.29
C VAL A 125 -4.66 -10.98 15.09
N ASP A 126 -4.84 -12.28 15.35
CA ASP A 126 -3.84 -13.11 16.02
C ASP A 126 -2.51 -13.15 15.24
N GLY A 127 -2.60 -13.17 13.92
CA GLY A 127 -1.42 -13.12 13.06
C GLY A 127 -0.70 -11.77 13.09
N LEU A 128 -1.42 -10.65 13.23
CA LEU A 128 -0.82 -9.32 13.42
C LEU A 128 -0.03 -9.26 14.73
N ASP A 129 -0.52 -9.92 15.77
CA ASP A 129 0.11 -9.98 17.09
C ASP A 129 1.18 -11.09 17.21
N GLY A 130 1.43 -11.84 16.13
CA GLY A 130 2.39 -12.94 16.14
C GLY A 130 1.95 -14.17 16.95
N ARG A 131 0.65 -14.33 17.20
CA ARG A 131 0.08 -15.45 17.98
C ARG A 131 -0.32 -16.65 17.13
N LEU A 132 -0.30 -16.54 15.79
CA LEU A 132 -0.55 -17.67 14.92
C LEU A 132 0.65 -18.62 14.89
N GLU A 133 0.40 -19.91 15.09
CA GLU A 133 1.42 -20.95 14.95
C GLU A 133 1.78 -21.20 13.47
N ASP A 134 0.77 -21.19 12.59
CA ASP A 134 0.94 -21.35 11.14
C ASP A 134 1.14 -19.96 10.50
N THR A 135 2.14 -19.84 9.62
CA THR A 135 2.39 -18.62 8.84
C THR A 135 2.65 -18.98 7.39
N PHE A 136 2.55 -17.99 6.49
CA PHE A 136 3.04 -18.12 5.13
C PHE A 136 4.56 -18.01 5.10
N SER A 137 5.19 -18.77 4.20
CA SER A 137 6.64 -18.75 4.01
C SER A 137 7.08 -17.50 3.24
N LYS A 138 8.38 -17.19 3.29
CA LYS A 138 8.95 -16.10 2.47
C LYS A 138 8.69 -16.31 0.97
N GLU A 139 8.76 -17.53 0.52
CA GLU A 139 8.58 -17.94 -0.86
C GLU A 139 7.17 -17.62 -1.37
N ASP A 140 6.17 -17.70 -0.49
CA ASP A 140 4.78 -17.37 -0.82
C ASP A 140 4.59 -15.89 -1.18
N TYR A 141 5.45 -15.00 -0.67
CA TYR A 141 5.39 -13.56 -0.94
C TYR A 141 6.16 -13.11 -2.19
N ILE A 142 7.10 -13.92 -2.70
CA ILE A 142 7.93 -13.55 -3.86
C ILE A 142 7.12 -13.13 -5.09
N PRO A 143 6.06 -13.87 -5.51
CA PRO A 143 5.27 -13.47 -6.68
C PRO A 143 4.60 -12.10 -6.50
N ILE A 144 4.12 -11.81 -5.30
CA ILE A 144 3.44 -10.55 -4.99
C ILE A 144 4.45 -9.40 -5.02
N TRP A 145 5.60 -9.60 -4.40
CA TRP A 145 6.67 -8.60 -4.42
C TRP A 145 7.13 -8.27 -5.84
N LYS A 146 7.25 -9.30 -6.68
CA LYS A 146 7.58 -9.11 -8.09
C LYS A 146 6.51 -8.29 -8.82
N GLU A 147 5.23 -8.60 -8.62
CA GLU A 147 4.12 -7.83 -9.18
C GLU A 147 4.17 -6.36 -8.75
N ILE A 148 4.43 -6.09 -7.46
CA ILE A 148 4.54 -4.72 -6.94
C ILE A 148 5.68 -3.97 -7.62
N THR A 149 6.87 -4.56 -7.70
CA THR A 149 8.03 -3.92 -8.34
C THR A 149 7.80 -3.67 -9.82
N GLU A 150 7.24 -4.62 -10.56
CA GLU A 150 6.87 -4.46 -11.97
C GLU A 150 5.84 -3.34 -12.19
N ASN A 151 4.86 -3.21 -11.29
CA ASN A 151 3.90 -2.10 -11.34
C ASN A 151 4.59 -0.75 -11.10
N VAL A 152 5.48 -0.65 -10.10
CA VAL A 152 6.22 0.59 -9.84
C VAL A 152 7.05 0.97 -11.07
N ASP A 153 7.80 0.05 -11.64
CA ASP A 153 8.63 0.30 -12.83
C ASP A 153 7.78 0.77 -14.03
N LYS A 154 6.63 0.15 -14.24
CA LYS A 154 5.70 0.52 -15.31
C LYS A 154 5.16 1.95 -15.18
N PHE A 155 4.88 2.38 -13.94
CA PHE A 155 4.26 3.68 -13.68
C PHE A 155 5.27 4.78 -13.34
N ASN A 156 6.50 4.43 -12.96
CA ASN A 156 7.58 5.38 -12.70
C ASN A 156 8.11 5.94 -14.02
N GLN A 157 7.74 7.17 -14.32
CA GLN A 157 8.17 7.86 -15.54
C GLN A 157 8.90 9.15 -15.15
N PRO A 158 9.96 9.52 -15.90
CA PRO A 158 10.58 10.83 -15.74
C PRO A 158 9.54 11.94 -15.88
N GLY A 159 9.56 12.91 -14.96
CA GLY A 159 8.68 14.08 -14.99
C GLY A 159 9.05 15.08 -16.07
#